data_f18eaca85168c3805227768a66bca209
#
_entry.id   f18eaca85168c3805227768a66bca209
#
_cell.length_a   1.000
_cell.length_b   1.000
_cell.length_c   1.000
_cell.angle_alpha   90.00
_cell.angle_beta   90.00
_cell.angle_gamma   90.00
#
_symmetry.space_group_name_H-M   'P 1'
#
loop_
_entity.id
_entity.type
_entity.pdbx_description
1 polymer ?
#
loop_
_entity_poly.entity_id
_entity_poly.type
_entity_poly.pdbx_seq_one_letter_code
_entity_poly.pdbx_strand_id
1 'polypeptide(L)'
;MPRRITAADLRSVIVIERDEAADNTLGERESNWVQHARLYACVEPLRGREYFAAGQMQSPQDVRFTVRFVRALVIDTAMRVRWSEGLYGINAVIDVDGAHQWLELMCTQGIRDGR
;
A
#
# COMPACT_ATOMS: atom_id res chain seq x y z
N MET A 1 2.62 22.45 0.48
CA MET A 1 1.50 22.27 -0.44
C MET A 1 1.50 20.89 -1.02
N PRO A 2 0.43 20.17 -0.86
CA PRO A 2 0.42 18.82 -1.43
C PRO A 2 0.46 18.88 -2.94
N ARG A 3 1.15 17.95 -3.50
CA ARG A 3 1.22 17.85 -4.94
C ARG A 3 -0.10 17.33 -5.49
N ARG A 4 -0.55 17.92 -6.56
CA ARG A 4 -1.77 17.46 -7.19
C ARG A 4 -1.45 16.26 -8.07
N ILE A 5 -2.12 15.16 -7.79
CA ILE A 5 -1.94 13.95 -8.57
C ILE A 5 -2.88 13.98 -9.77
N THR A 6 -2.36 13.61 -10.92
CA THR A 6 -3.18 13.44 -12.10
C THR A 6 -2.96 12.04 -12.66
N ALA A 7 -3.79 11.66 -13.62
CA ALA A 7 -3.67 10.35 -14.21
C ALA A 7 -2.30 10.13 -14.84
N ALA A 8 -1.67 11.21 -15.31
CA ALA A 8 -0.36 11.09 -15.94
C ALA A 8 0.74 10.69 -14.95
N ASP A 9 0.48 10.86 -13.66
CA ASP A 9 1.46 10.50 -12.64
C ASP A 9 1.43 9.02 -12.30
N LEU A 10 0.43 8.28 -12.77
CA LEU A 10 0.29 6.87 -12.47
C LEU A 10 1.06 6.04 -13.48
N ARG A 11 2.38 5.99 -13.29
CA ARG A 11 3.27 5.39 -14.28
C ARG A 11 3.81 4.04 -13.89
N SER A 12 3.69 3.68 -12.64
CA SER A 12 4.25 2.43 -12.16
C SER A 12 3.16 1.40 -12.00
N VAL A 13 3.49 0.14 -12.24
CA VAL A 13 2.54 -0.94 -12.05
C VAL A 13 2.82 -1.59 -10.70
N ILE A 14 1.80 -1.70 -9.89
CA ILE A 14 1.91 -2.40 -8.62
C ILE A 14 0.88 -3.51 -8.56
N VAL A 15 1.15 -4.50 -7.73
CA VAL A 15 0.22 -5.59 -7.47
C VAL A 15 -0.14 -5.53 -6.00
N ILE A 16 -1.44 -5.47 -5.73
CA ILE A 16 -1.94 -5.57 -4.36
C ILE A 16 -2.20 -7.05 -4.10
N GLU A 17 -1.70 -7.54 -2.99
CA GLU A 17 -1.88 -8.94 -2.63
C GLU A 17 -2.65 -9.05 -1.33
N ARG A 18 -3.55 -10.01 -1.27
CA ARG A 18 -4.26 -10.33 -0.05
C ARG A 18 -3.90 -11.72 0.39
N ASP A 19 -4.02 -11.95 1.67
CA ASP A 19 -3.69 -13.24 2.25
C ASP A 19 -4.97 -14.04 2.40
N GLU A 20 -5.06 -15.13 1.65
CA GLU A 20 -6.20 -16.02 1.71
C GLU A 20 -6.01 -17.18 2.67
N ALA A 21 -5.04 -17.08 3.55
CA ALA A 21 -4.76 -18.15 4.47
C ALA A 21 -5.98 -18.49 5.30
N ALA A 22 -6.14 -19.76 5.53
CA ALA A 22 -7.18 -20.25 6.43
C ALA A 22 -6.49 -21.03 7.52
N ASP A 23 -7.10 -21.04 8.70
CA ASP A 23 -6.59 -21.85 9.77
C ASP A 23 -6.74 -23.32 9.38
N ASN A 24 -5.71 -24.10 9.58
CA ASN A 24 -5.81 -25.51 9.33
C ASN A 24 -6.42 -26.21 10.56
N THR A 25 -6.52 -27.52 10.50
CA THR A 25 -7.19 -28.25 11.57
C THR A 25 -6.44 -28.22 12.89
N LEU A 26 -5.17 -27.82 12.85
CA LEU A 26 -4.37 -27.70 14.05
C LEU A 26 -4.35 -26.29 14.60
N GLY A 27 -5.09 -25.39 13.97
CA GLY A 27 -5.08 -24.00 14.38
C GLY A 27 -3.90 -23.20 13.89
N GLU A 28 -3.10 -23.77 13.04
CA GLU A 28 -1.97 -23.07 12.45
C GLU A 28 -2.41 -22.28 11.26
N ARG A 29 -1.77 -21.16 11.07
CA ARG A 29 -2.09 -20.28 9.96
C ARG A 29 -0.92 -20.23 8.99
N GLU A 30 -1.21 -20.55 7.74
CA GLU A 30 -0.22 -20.48 6.69
C GLU A 30 -0.62 -19.37 5.72
N SER A 31 0.29 -18.48 5.48
CA SER A 31 0.03 -17.39 4.56
C SER A 31 -0.13 -17.92 3.14
N ASN A 32 -1.09 -17.37 2.45
CA ASN A 32 -1.33 -17.71 1.06
C ASN A 32 -1.66 -16.43 0.32
N TRP A 33 -0.61 -15.74 -0.11
CA TRP A 33 -0.76 -14.43 -0.75
C TRP A 33 -1.15 -14.62 -2.21
N VAL A 34 -2.26 -13.99 -2.58
CA VAL A 34 -2.76 -14.05 -3.96
C VAL A 34 -2.97 -12.64 -4.45
N GLN A 35 -2.99 -12.50 -5.77
CA GLN A 35 -3.21 -11.20 -6.36
C GLN A 35 -4.62 -10.73 -6.10
N HIS A 36 -4.73 -9.55 -5.54
CA HIS A 36 -6.00 -8.90 -5.27
C HIS A 36 -6.33 -7.91 -6.38
N ALA A 37 -5.33 -7.16 -6.84
CA ALA A 37 -5.53 -6.20 -7.91
C ALA A 37 -4.17 -5.84 -8.50
N ARG A 38 -4.21 -5.40 -9.76
CA ARG A 38 -3.03 -4.90 -10.45
C ARG A 38 -3.38 -3.49 -10.89
N LEU A 39 -2.62 -2.52 -10.43
CA LEU A 39 -2.99 -1.11 -10.59
C LEU A 39 -1.80 -0.30 -11.05
N TYR A 40 -2.10 0.80 -11.73
CA TYR A 40 -1.10 1.82 -11.97
C TYR A 40 -1.04 2.75 -10.77
N ALA A 41 0.14 3.17 -10.42
CA ALA A 41 0.36 3.96 -9.21
C ALA A 41 1.40 5.04 -9.44
N CYS A 42 1.29 6.09 -8.66
CA CYS A 42 2.37 7.05 -8.48
C CYS A 42 3.15 6.60 -7.26
N VAL A 43 4.46 6.42 -7.41
CA VAL A 43 5.30 5.88 -6.34
C VAL A 43 6.17 7.01 -5.82
N GLU A 44 6.08 7.28 -4.53
CA GLU A 44 6.81 8.38 -3.91
C GLU A 44 7.49 7.89 -2.65
N PRO A 45 8.81 7.80 -2.63
CA PRO A 45 9.50 7.50 -1.39
C PRO A 45 9.28 8.62 -0.39
N LEU A 46 9.06 8.25 0.85
CA LEU A 46 8.83 9.21 1.91
C LEU A 46 10.12 9.39 2.68
N ARG A 47 10.58 10.62 2.75
CA ARG A 47 11.79 10.93 3.43
C ARG A 47 11.70 12.27 4.08
N GLY A 48 12.47 12.42 5.13
CA GLY A 48 12.72 13.69 5.72
C GLY A 48 11.51 14.29 6.39
N ARG A 49 11.35 15.55 6.18
CA ARG A 49 10.47 16.35 6.95
C ARG A 49 9.02 16.04 6.85
N GLU A 50 8.63 15.58 5.68
CA GLU A 50 7.24 15.34 5.41
C GLU A 50 6.65 14.32 6.38
N TYR A 51 7.42 13.28 6.66
CA TYR A 51 6.95 12.24 7.53
C TYR A 51 7.13 12.62 9.00
N PHE A 52 8.20 13.33 9.31
CA PHE A 52 8.38 13.81 10.65
C PHE A 52 7.29 14.79 11.04
N ALA A 53 6.84 15.58 10.08
CA ALA A 53 5.78 16.54 10.37
C ALA A 53 4.49 15.86 10.79
N ALA A 54 4.32 14.62 10.43
CA ALA A 54 3.17 13.85 10.86
C ALA A 54 3.38 13.20 12.23
N GLY A 55 4.52 13.41 12.84
CA GLY A 55 4.78 12.90 14.18
C GLY A 55 5.15 11.45 14.24
N GLN A 56 5.64 10.90 13.16
CA GLN A 56 5.96 9.48 13.10
C GLN A 56 7.44 9.26 12.85
N MET A 57 7.90 8.09 13.27
CA MET A 57 9.26 7.69 12.98
C MET A 57 9.37 7.37 11.51
N GLN A 58 10.30 8.01 10.86
CA GLN A 58 10.50 7.79 9.44
C GLN A 58 11.44 6.61 9.23
N SER A 59 11.13 5.81 8.24
CA SER A 59 11.98 4.72 7.80
C SER A 59 12.42 5.00 6.38
N PRO A 60 13.69 4.73 6.04
CA PRO A 60 14.11 4.91 4.64
C PRO A 60 13.36 4.01 3.66
N GLN A 61 12.67 2.99 4.15
CA GLN A 61 11.91 2.11 3.29
C GLN A 61 10.44 2.51 3.17
N ASP A 62 10.05 3.65 3.75
CA ASP A 62 8.66 4.09 3.66
C ASP A 62 8.38 4.64 2.27
N VAL A 63 7.24 4.25 1.72
CA VAL A 63 6.84 4.63 0.37
C VAL A 63 5.34 4.91 0.38
N ARG A 64 4.94 5.92 -0.37
CA ARG A 64 3.53 6.18 -0.61
C ARG A 64 3.21 5.78 -2.04
N PHE A 65 2.22 4.93 -2.21
CA PHE A 65 1.68 4.58 -3.52
C PHE A 65 0.32 5.24 -3.64
N THR A 66 0.15 6.06 -4.67
CA THR A 66 -1.14 6.70 -4.91
C THR A 66 -1.78 6.02 -6.10
N VAL A 67 -3.00 5.54 -5.91
CA VAL A 67 -3.75 4.85 -6.94
C VAL A 67 -5.12 5.49 -7.08
N ARG A 68 -5.79 5.21 -8.18
CA ARG A 68 -7.14 5.70 -8.40
C ARG A 68 -8.11 4.94 -7.51
N PHE A 69 -9.03 5.66 -6.93
CA PHE A 69 -10.10 5.04 -6.15
C PHE A 69 -11.00 4.24 -7.09
N VAL A 70 -11.27 2.99 -6.75
CA VAL A 70 -12.21 2.15 -7.49
C VAL A 70 -13.21 1.61 -6.48
N ARG A 71 -14.45 1.94 -6.68
CA ARG A 71 -15.49 1.70 -5.67
C ARG A 71 -15.59 0.22 -5.29
N ALA A 72 -15.50 -0.66 -6.26
CA ALA A 72 -15.67 -2.09 -5.99
C ALA A 72 -14.42 -2.75 -5.44
N LEU A 73 -13.30 -2.03 -5.38
CA LEU A 73 -12.03 -2.60 -4.95
C LEU A 73 -11.73 -2.11 -3.55
N VAL A 74 -11.72 -3.03 -2.61
CA VAL A 74 -11.41 -2.70 -1.21
C VAL A 74 -9.97 -3.05 -0.94
N ILE A 75 -9.22 -2.06 -0.46
CA ILE A 75 -7.82 -2.24 -0.08
C ILE A 75 -7.70 -1.90 1.39
N ASP A 76 -7.06 -2.76 2.16
CA ASP A 76 -6.93 -2.52 3.60
C ASP A 76 -5.52 -2.83 4.08
N THR A 77 -5.30 -2.62 5.37
CA THR A 77 -3.97 -2.74 5.95
C THR A 77 -3.54 -4.18 6.19
N ALA A 78 -4.41 -5.14 5.93
CA ALA A 78 -4.02 -6.54 5.99
C ALA A 78 -3.36 -6.98 4.68
N MET A 79 -3.41 -6.15 3.68
CA MET A 79 -2.85 -6.45 2.37
C MET A 79 -1.44 -5.90 2.24
N ARG A 80 -0.80 -6.23 1.14
CA ARG A 80 0.55 -5.74 0.87
C ARG A 80 0.67 -5.40 -0.60
N VAL A 81 1.70 -4.61 -0.90
CA VAL A 81 1.99 -4.17 -2.27
C VAL A 81 3.25 -4.86 -2.74
N ARG A 82 3.21 -5.40 -3.94
CA ARG A 82 4.41 -5.87 -4.60
C ARG A 82 4.73 -4.91 -5.74
N TRP A 83 5.91 -4.32 -5.66
CA TRP A 83 6.34 -3.36 -6.65
C TRP A 83 7.82 -3.54 -6.91
N SER A 84 8.19 -3.52 -8.18
CA SER A 84 9.57 -3.77 -8.56
C SER A 84 9.95 -5.14 -7.97
N GLU A 85 10.96 -5.22 -7.17
CA GLU A 85 11.31 -6.49 -6.57
C GLU A 85 11.08 -6.51 -5.07
N GLY A 86 10.28 -5.60 -4.59
CA GLY A 86 10.06 -5.47 -3.17
C GLY A 86 8.64 -5.75 -2.75
N LEU A 87 8.50 -6.08 -1.49
CA LEU A 87 7.20 -6.26 -0.84
C LEU A 87 7.04 -5.16 0.19
N TYR A 88 5.87 -4.55 0.22
CA TYR A 88 5.61 -3.40 1.06
C TYR A 88 4.32 -3.64 1.84
N GLY A 89 4.41 -3.64 3.16
CA GLY A 89 3.23 -3.76 3.99
C GLY A 89 2.48 -2.45 4.02
N ILE A 90 1.15 -2.52 3.93
CA ILE A 90 0.31 -1.34 3.93
C ILE A 90 0.03 -0.95 5.38
N ASN A 91 0.43 0.25 5.76
CA ASN A 91 0.24 0.75 7.11
C ASN A 91 -1.02 1.59 7.25
N ALA A 92 -1.41 2.26 6.18
CA ALA A 92 -2.59 3.11 6.19
C ALA A 92 -3.12 3.24 4.78
N VAL A 93 -4.43 3.35 4.66
CA VAL A 93 -5.11 3.60 3.39
C VAL A 93 -5.90 4.88 3.57
N ILE A 94 -5.58 5.88 2.77
CA ILE A 94 -6.15 7.21 2.93
C ILE A 94 -6.90 7.60 1.67
N ASP A 95 -8.19 7.89 1.82
CA ASP A 95 -9.00 8.45 0.74
C ASP A 95 -8.74 9.95 0.75
N VAL A 96 -7.99 10.42 -0.22
CA VAL A 96 -7.52 11.80 -0.22
C VAL A 96 -8.70 12.74 -0.22
N ASP A 97 -8.75 13.61 0.80
CA ASP A 97 -9.82 14.59 0.98
C ASP A 97 -11.21 13.97 1.08
N GLY A 98 -11.29 12.67 1.28
CA GLY A 98 -12.59 11.99 1.30
C GLY A 98 -13.34 12.07 -0.01
N ALA A 99 -12.64 12.35 -1.10
CA ALA A 99 -13.28 12.63 -2.38
C ALA A 99 -13.54 11.40 -3.23
N HIS A 100 -13.07 10.23 -2.78
CA HIS A 100 -13.23 8.98 -3.54
C HIS A 100 -12.67 9.10 -4.95
N GLN A 101 -11.51 9.74 -5.05
CA GLN A 101 -10.85 9.91 -6.32
C GLN A 101 -9.47 9.25 -6.31
N TRP A 102 -8.71 9.46 -5.25
CA TRP A 102 -7.38 8.91 -5.09
C TRP A 102 -7.26 8.24 -3.75
N LEU A 103 -6.55 7.12 -3.73
CA LEU A 103 -6.18 6.47 -2.47
C LEU A 103 -4.67 6.55 -2.31
N GLU A 104 -4.23 6.91 -1.12
CA GLU A 104 -2.82 6.85 -0.77
C GLU A 104 -2.58 5.64 0.10
N LEU A 105 -1.68 4.79 -0.32
CA LEU A 105 -1.30 3.60 0.44
C LEU A 105 0.05 3.90 1.07
N MET A 106 0.04 4.09 2.38
CA MET A 106 1.27 4.38 3.12
C MET A 106 1.89 3.06 3.50
N CYS A 107 3.07 2.79 2.97
CA CYS A 107 3.65 1.46 3.05
C CYS A 107 5.08 1.50 3.56
N THR A 108 5.52 0.39 4.12
CA THR A 108 6.90 0.22 4.54
C THR A 108 7.43 -1.04 3.89
N GLN A 109 8.61 -0.96 3.30
CA GLN A 109 9.22 -2.12 2.68
C GLN A 109 9.57 -3.15 3.73
N GLY A 110 9.28 -4.41 3.45
CA GLY A 110 9.57 -5.47 4.37
C GLY A 110 8.60 -6.60 4.20
N ILE A 111 8.76 -7.59 5.04
CA ILE A 111 7.93 -8.78 5.01
C ILE A 111 6.72 -8.55 5.87
N ARG A 112 5.57 -8.78 5.29
CA ARG A 112 4.34 -8.56 6.02
C ARG A 112 3.74 -9.84 6.59
N ASP A 113 3.98 -10.95 5.97
CA ASP A 113 3.25 -12.17 6.27
C ASP A 113 3.70 -12.81 7.57
N GLY A 114 3.26 -12.26 8.67
CA GLY A 114 3.50 -12.87 9.96
C GLY A 114 4.84 -12.54 10.57
N ARG A 115 5.46 -11.53 10.08
CA ARG A 115 6.75 -11.15 10.67
C ARG A 115 6.67 -9.81 11.27
#